data_8775f826efc581561f80240230526d80
#
_entry.id   8775f826efc581561f80240230526d80
#
_cell.length_a   1.000
_cell.length_b   1.000
_cell.length_c   1.000
_cell.angle_alpha   90.00
_cell.angle_beta   90.00
_cell.angle_gamma   90.00
#
_symmetry.space_group_name_H-M   'P 1'
#
loop_
_entity.id
_entity.type
_entity.pdbx_description
1 polymer ?
#
loop_
_entity_poly.entity_id
_entity_poly.type
_entity_poly.pdbx_seq_one_letter_code
_entity_poly.pdbx_strand_id
1 'polypeptide(L)'
;MYKRPLLCIVLVIFMLACNLPSHAPNSNPRLLATLQASTPLAVFTAAPVPPVLPASTEPTGRIALTCQIFKEESKEQICIVNADGSGYRRLTTGDELRHYYASVAPDGQSVVYSAYNTQTEHFEIYELHLLTNETKMLTNHFGDLNAPEISPDGKTIVFTRYYLDVAKPTTWLMDRDGTNLRQVVDLVAWDPTWSPDGSAILFASDMKQTSQLFIVNVDGTDLRQVGDFPFLRGRSDWSSQNLIVTYSGIRWERELYSMNSDGSGQQRISPIGGNSQGPSFSPDGQWIAFTSYFDRYEVHGCEIYIMRVDGTDLRRLTDNEYCDYQPRWGP
;
A
#
# COMPACT_ATOMS: atom_id res chain seq x y z
N MET A 1 -7.09 -48.35 9.82
CA MET A 1 -7.34 -47.21 10.71
C MET A 1 -6.00 -46.51 10.98
N TYR A 2 -5.62 -45.60 10.13
CA TYR A 2 -4.45 -44.72 10.33
C TYR A 2 -4.93 -43.27 10.38
N LYS A 3 -4.89 -42.71 11.57
CA LYS A 3 -5.13 -41.28 11.78
C LYS A 3 -3.89 -40.52 11.29
N ARG A 4 -4.04 -39.71 10.23
CA ARG A 4 -3.04 -38.71 9.84
C ARG A 4 -3.23 -37.49 10.74
N PRO A 5 -2.18 -36.91 11.30
CA PRO A 5 -2.28 -35.65 12.01
C PRO A 5 -2.47 -34.53 10.99
N LEU A 6 -3.45 -33.66 11.27
CA LEU A 6 -3.67 -32.39 10.60
C LEU A 6 -2.43 -31.51 10.84
N LEU A 7 -1.66 -31.26 9.80
CA LEU A 7 -0.55 -30.32 9.83
C LEU A 7 -1.16 -28.94 9.55
N CYS A 8 -1.45 -28.18 10.62
CA CYS A 8 -1.73 -26.77 10.51
C CYS A 8 -0.44 -26.06 10.07
N ILE A 9 -0.29 -25.80 8.77
CA ILE A 9 0.73 -24.90 8.26
C ILE A 9 0.17 -23.49 8.45
N VAL A 10 0.49 -22.90 9.60
CA VAL A 10 0.35 -21.45 9.82
C VAL A 10 1.45 -20.79 8.99
N LEU A 11 1.06 -20.17 7.89
CA LEU A 11 1.96 -19.33 7.10
C LEU A 11 2.20 -18.03 7.86
N VAL A 12 3.10 -18.06 8.85
CA VAL A 12 3.67 -16.85 9.46
C VAL A 12 4.88 -16.47 8.61
N ILE A 13 4.65 -15.73 7.56
CA ILE A 13 5.71 -15.05 6.83
C ILE A 13 5.79 -13.64 7.39
N PHE A 14 6.92 -13.35 8.02
CA PHE A 14 7.48 -12.15 8.61
C PHE A 14 7.44 -12.04 10.16
N MET A 15 8.13 -12.95 10.82
CA MET A 15 8.84 -12.68 12.08
C MET A 15 10.01 -13.64 12.21
N LEU A 16 11.11 -13.37 11.53
CA LEU A 16 12.42 -13.94 11.90
C LEU A 16 13.11 -12.93 12.81
N ALA A 17 12.91 -13.07 14.12
CA ALA A 17 13.78 -12.49 15.11
C ALA A 17 15.00 -13.40 15.26
N CYS A 18 16.14 -13.04 14.67
CA CYS A 18 17.43 -13.62 15.04
C CYS A 18 17.86 -13.05 16.40
N ASN A 19 17.80 -13.89 17.44
CA ASN A 19 18.55 -13.69 18.67
C ASN A 19 20.02 -14.01 18.36
N LEU A 20 20.87 -12.99 18.40
CA LEU A 20 22.32 -13.14 18.51
C LEU A 20 22.77 -12.65 19.89
N PRO A 21 23.70 -13.36 20.55
CA PRO A 21 24.14 -13.00 21.89
C PRO A 21 25.00 -11.72 21.88
N SER A 22 24.80 -10.93 22.90
CA SER A 22 25.59 -9.74 23.22
C SER A 22 27.04 -10.12 23.55
N HIS A 23 27.98 -9.78 22.69
CA HIS A 23 29.36 -9.64 23.05
C HIS A 23 29.74 -8.15 22.97
N ALA A 24 30.05 -7.56 24.11
CA ALA A 24 30.65 -6.25 24.21
C ALA A 24 32.08 -6.31 23.67
N PRO A 25 32.50 -5.38 22.80
CA PRO A 25 33.92 -5.26 22.49
C PRO A 25 34.61 -4.31 23.49
N ASN A 26 35.72 -4.81 24.00
CA ASN A 26 36.70 -4.10 24.77
C ASN A 26 37.13 -2.78 24.10
N SER A 27 37.13 -1.75 24.90
CA SER A 27 37.75 -0.45 24.60
C SER A 27 39.26 -0.58 24.36
N ASN A 28 39.70 -0.22 23.17
CA ASN A 28 41.12 0.04 22.91
C ASN A 28 41.27 1.49 22.39
N PRO A 29 41.90 2.40 23.20
CA PRO A 29 42.03 3.80 22.81
C PRO A 29 43.38 4.00 22.13
N ARG A 30 43.47 3.89 20.81
CA ARG A 30 44.54 4.46 19.98
C ARG A 30 44.20 4.32 18.50
N LEU A 31 43.71 5.42 17.93
CA LEU A 31 43.97 5.86 16.55
C LEU A 31 43.13 7.12 16.27
N LEU A 32 43.56 8.19 16.92
CA LEU A 32 43.27 9.55 16.47
C LEU A 32 44.53 9.99 15.69
N ALA A 33 44.47 9.94 14.38
CA ALA A 33 45.26 10.78 13.50
C ALA A 33 44.76 10.70 12.06
N THR A 34 44.41 11.87 11.53
CA THR A 34 44.44 12.27 10.12
C THR A 34 43.46 11.64 9.16
N LEU A 35 42.36 12.38 8.93
CA LEU A 35 41.82 12.57 7.58
C LEU A 35 41.08 13.93 7.54
N GLN A 36 41.83 15.00 7.36
CA GLN A 36 41.34 16.21 6.74
C GLN A 36 41.33 15.96 5.23
N ALA A 37 40.19 15.65 4.68
CA ALA A 37 39.89 15.82 3.27
C ALA A 37 38.56 16.57 3.20
N SER A 38 38.64 17.85 2.98
CA SER A 38 37.53 18.72 2.69
C SER A 38 36.96 18.37 1.32
N THR A 39 35.90 17.56 1.28
CA THR A 39 35.03 17.49 0.11
C THR A 39 34.12 18.72 0.13
N PRO A 40 34.01 19.45 -0.99
CA PRO A 40 33.10 20.59 -1.05
C PRO A 40 31.66 20.09 -0.86
N LEU A 41 30.96 20.71 0.09
CA LEU A 41 29.52 20.54 0.23
C LEU A 41 28.87 20.83 -1.12
N ALA A 42 28.21 19.83 -1.70
CA ALA A 42 27.36 20.02 -2.84
C ALA A 42 26.30 21.05 -2.45
N VAL A 43 26.30 22.19 -3.12
CA VAL A 43 25.25 23.18 -2.99
C VAL A 43 24.01 22.56 -3.64
N PHE A 44 23.12 22.02 -2.83
CA PHE A 44 21.79 21.65 -3.30
C PHE A 44 21.09 22.93 -3.73
N THR A 45 21.02 23.19 -5.03
CA THR A 45 20.07 24.15 -5.58
C THR A 45 18.69 23.67 -5.21
N ALA A 46 17.94 24.51 -4.49
CA ALA A 46 16.56 24.24 -4.14
C ALA A 46 15.82 23.85 -5.41
N ALA A 47 15.18 22.67 -5.38
CA ALA A 47 14.27 22.26 -6.44
C ALA A 47 13.21 23.34 -6.64
N PRO A 48 12.70 23.56 -7.86
CA PRO A 48 11.62 24.51 -8.09
C PRO A 48 10.46 24.18 -7.17
N VAL A 49 10.02 25.18 -6.41
CA VAL A 49 8.85 25.09 -5.53
C VAL A 49 7.67 24.64 -6.41
N PRO A 50 7.00 23.53 -6.08
CA PRO A 50 5.82 23.12 -6.83
C PRO A 50 4.81 24.27 -6.84
N PRO A 51 3.98 24.40 -7.89
CA PRO A 51 3.02 25.47 -8.00
C PRO A 51 2.15 25.52 -6.74
N VAL A 52 2.01 26.72 -6.16
CA VAL A 52 1.13 26.95 -5.02
C VAL A 52 -0.30 26.59 -5.47
N LEU A 53 -0.78 25.45 -5.03
CA LEU A 53 -2.16 25.03 -5.26
C LEU A 53 -3.09 26.06 -4.59
N PRO A 54 -4.24 26.39 -5.19
CA PRO A 54 -5.18 27.31 -4.60
C PRO A 54 -5.59 26.85 -3.21
N ALA A 55 -5.74 27.79 -2.29
CA ALA A 55 -6.04 27.51 -0.89
C ALA A 55 -7.24 26.58 -0.73
N SER A 56 -6.97 25.45 -0.14
CA SER A 56 -7.78 24.45 0.51
C SER A 56 -9.27 24.35 0.19
N THR A 57 -9.59 23.42 -0.67
CA THR A 57 -10.86 22.71 -0.54
C THR A 57 -10.76 21.71 0.63
N GLU A 58 -11.80 21.58 1.44
CA GLU A 58 -11.90 20.49 2.40
C GLU A 58 -11.82 19.15 1.65
N PRO A 59 -11.30 18.09 2.30
CA PRO A 59 -11.18 16.79 1.67
C PRO A 59 -12.57 16.24 1.31
N THR A 60 -12.71 15.66 0.14
CA THR A 60 -13.95 15.07 -0.36
C THR A 60 -13.73 13.62 -0.79
N GLY A 61 -14.83 12.89 -1.00
CA GLY A 61 -14.79 11.49 -1.38
C GLY A 61 -14.82 10.54 -0.18
N ARG A 62 -14.52 9.29 -0.44
CA ARG A 62 -14.58 8.20 0.55
C ARG A 62 -13.31 7.38 0.54
N ILE A 63 -12.95 6.86 1.70
CA ILE A 63 -11.75 6.05 1.89
C ILE A 63 -12.20 4.65 2.28
N ALA A 64 -11.96 3.67 1.41
CA ALA A 64 -12.06 2.27 1.76
C ALA A 64 -10.79 1.84 2.48
N LEU A 65 -10.92 0.98 3.48
CA LEU A 65 -9.80 0.56 4.31
C LEU A 65 -10.00 -0.88 4.80
N THR A 66 -8.92 -1.53 5.20
CA THR A 66 -8.97 -2.75 5.98
C THR A 66 -9.12 -2.39 7.44
N CYS A 67 -10.17 -2.87 8.11
CA CYS A 67 -10.43 -2.64 9.53
C CYS A 67 -10.34 -3.95 10.30
N GLN A 68 -9.54 -3.97 11.35
CA GLN A 68 -9.46 -5.09 12.28
C GLN A 68 -10.68 -5.08 13.19
N ILE A 69 -11.32 -6.23 13.39
CA ILE A 69 -12.52 -6.34 14.25
C ILE A 69 -12.28 -7.06 15.57
N PHE A 70 -11.12 -7.75 15.69
CA PHE A 70 -10.67 -8.37 16.94
C PHE A 70 -9.15 -8.20 17.08
N LYS A 71 -8.70 -7.82 18.25
CA LYS A 71 -7.30 -7.52 18.51
C LYS A 71 -6.39 -8.76 18.51
N GLU A 72 -6.90 -9.88 19.01
CA GLU A 72 -6.13 -11.12 19.21
C GLU A 72 -6.27 -12.12 18.06
N GLU A 73 -7.23 -11.93 17.20
CA GLU A 73 -7.49 -12.76 16.04
C GLU A 73 -7.38 -11.89 14.79
N SER A 74 -6.55 -12.30 13.83
CA SER A 74 -6.44 -11.64 12.53
C SER A 74 -7.75 -11.81 11.74
N LYS A 75 -8.79 -11.08 12.13
CA LYS A 75 -10.10 -11.04 11.48
C LYS A 75 -10.32 -9.63 10.97
N GLU A 76 -9.93 -9.45 9.73
CA GLU A 76 -10.00 -8.18 9.04
C GLU A 76 -11.24 -8.14 8.16
N GLN A 77 -11.85 -6.97 8.10
CA GLN A 77 -13.00 -6.66 7.26
C GLN A 77 -12.71 -5.42 6.41
N ILE A 78 -13.59 -5.14 5.46
CA ILE A 78 -13.53 -3.88 4.72
C ILE A 78 -14.47 -2.87 5.39
N CYS A 79 -13.91 -1.72 5.71
CA CYS A 79 -14.64 -0.55 6.18
C CYS A 79 -14.56 0.58 5.16
N ILE A 80 -15.42 1.57 5.33
CA ILE A 80 -15.42 2.82 4.55
C ILE A 80 -15.69 4.00 5.49
N VAL A 81 -15.06 5.13 5.20
CA VAL A 81 -15.24 6.38 5.92
C VAL A 81 -15.27 7.54 4.91
N ASN A 82 -16.03 8.59 5.19
CA ASN A 82 -15.96 9.82 4.41
C ASN A 82 -14.64 10.56 4.70
N ALA A 83 -14.17 11.35 3.76
CA ALA A 83 -12.92 12.08 3.89
C ALA A 83 -12.92 13.12 5.05
N ASP A 84 -14.09 13.53 5.52
CA ASP A 84 -14.27 14.38 6.70
C ASP A 84 -14.29 13.62 8.04
N GLY A 85 -14.09 12.30 8.02
CA GLY A 85 -14.13 11.40 9.17
C GLY A 85 -15.54 10.91 9.54
N SER A 86 -16.59 11.39 8.91
CA SER A 86 -17.96 10.96 9.17
C SER A 86 -18.28 9.64 8.45
N GLY A 87 -19.37 8.99 8.83
CA GLY A 87 -19.93 7.85 8.09
C GLY A 87 -19.09 6.58 8.13
N TYR A 88 -18.19 6.42 9.12
CA TYR A 88 -17.44 5.17 9.29
C TYR A 88 -18.39 3.99 9.45
N ARG A 89 -18.25 2.99 8.61
CA ARG A 89 -19.04 1.77 8.67
C ARG A 89 -18.33 0.58 8.07
N ARG A 90 -18.61 -0.60 8.57
CA ARG A 90 -18.18 -1.87 8.01
C ARG A 90 -19.01 -2.22 6.78
N LEU A 91 -18.34 -2.65 5.71
CA LEU A 91 -18.96 -3.05 4.44
C LEU A 91 -19.14 -4.57 4.32
N THR A 92 -18.18 -5.33 4.81
CA THR A 92 -18.19 -6.79 4.70
C THR A 92 -18.60 -7.44 6.02
N THR A 93 -19.13 -8.65 5.94
CA THR A 93 -19.56 -9.48 7.06
C THR A 93 -18.96 -10.88 6.93
N GLY A 94 -19.11 -11.70 7.94
CA GLY A 94 -18.50 -13.03 7.97
C GLY A 94 -17.21 -13.00 8.77
N ASP A 95 -17.36 -13.02 10.09
CA ASP A 95 -16.25 -12.89 11.05
C ASP A 95 -15.24 -14.04 10.99
N GLU A 96 -15.52 -15.07 10.19
CA GLU A 96 -14.62 -16.19 9.88
C GLU A 96 -13.63 -15.88 8.75
N LEU A 97 -13.90 -14.84 7.92
CA LEU A 97 -13.16 -14.55 6.71
C LEU A 97 -12.24 -13.35 6.89
N ARG A 98 -11.11 -13.38 6.21
CA ARG A 98 -10.15 -12.26 6.13
C ARG A 98 -10.36 -11.49 4.84
N HIS A 99 -10.53 -10.18 4.97
CA HIS A 99 -10.75 -9.26 3.86
C HIS A 99 -9.68 -8.18 3.87
N TYR A 100 -9.04 -7.94 2.73
CA TYR A 100 -7.90 -7.02 2.62
C TYR A 100 -7.94 -6.20 1.34
N TYR A 101 -7.15 -5.14 1.31
CA TYR A 101 -6.78 -4.39 0.11
C TYR A 101 -7.97 -3.82 -0.65
N ALA A 102 -8.87 -3.17 0.05
CA ALA A 102 -10.00 -2.51 -0.59
C ALA A 102 -9.57 -1.35 -1.49
N SER A 103 -10.27 -1.13 -2.60
CA SER A 103 -10.14 0.01 -3.48
C SER A 103 -11.51 0.46 -3.96
N VAL A 104 -11.83 1.76 -3.84
CA VAL A 104 -13.08 2.35 -4.33
C VAL A 104 -13.02 2.47 -5.85
N ALA A 105 -14.09 2.06 -6.53
CA ALA A 105 -14.19 2.23 -7.98
C ALA A 105 -14.21 3.73 -8.37
N PRO A 106 -13.70 4.09 -9.58
CA PRO A 106 -13.67 5.48 -10.03
C PRO A 106 -15.04 6.13 -10.16
N ASP A 107 -16.10 5.34 -10.34
CA ASP A 107 -17.48 5.81 -10.36
C ASP A 107 -18.08 6.00 -8.95
N GLY A 108 -17.34 5.62 -7.90
CA GLY A 108 -17.78 5.67 -6.52
C GLY A 108 -18.91 4.71 -6.15
N GLN A 109 -19.31 3.77 -7.02
CA GLN A 109 -20.47 2.92 -6.80
C GLN A 109 -20.15 1.57 -6.17
N SER A 110 -18.89 1.12 -6.25
CA SER A 110 -18.46 -0.16 -5.70
C SER A 110 -17.07 -0.09 -5.07
N VAL A 111 -16.73 -1.18 -4.38
CA VAL A 111 -15.41 -1.43 -3.80
C VAL A 111 -14.95 -2.80 -4.26
N VAL A 112 -13.74 -2.90 -4.82
CA VAL A 112 -13.07 -4.18 -5.06
C VAL A 112 -12.14 -4.49 -3.90
N TYR A 113 -12.01 -5.76 -3.54
CA TYR A 113 -11.19 -6.18 -2.41
C TYR A 113 -10.78 -7.66 -2.54
N SER A 114 -9.81 -8.07 -1.77
CA SER A 114 -9.39 -9.47 -1.65
C SER A 114 -10.02 -10.10 -0.41
N ALA A 115 -10.59 -11.30 -0.55
CA ALA A 115 -11.09 -12.06 0.58
C ALA A 115 -10.73 -13.54 0.47
N TYR A 116 -10.39 -14.15 1.61
CA TYR A 116 -10.15 -15.59 1.67
C TYR A 116 -11.45 -16.35 1.43
N ASN A 117 -11.44 -17.25 0.46
CA ASN A 117 -12.57 -18.11 0.14
C ASN A 117 -12.29 -19.54 0.62
N THR A 118 -13.14 -20.07 1.49
CA THR A 118 -12.96 -21.41 2.09
C THR A 118 -13.19 -22.56 1.11
N GLN A 119 -13.85 -22.32 -0.02
CA GLN A 119 -14.10 -23.33 -1.04
C GLN A 119 -12.92 -23.45 -2.01
N THR A 120 -12.30 -22.32 -2.37
CA THR A 120 -11.11 -22.31 -3.23
C THR A 120 -9.81 -22.46 -2.43
N GLU A 121 -9.86 -22.21 -1.10
CA GLU A 121 -8.71 -22.14 -0.20
C GLU A 121 -7.68 -21.06 -0.60
N HIS A 122 -8.15 -20.01 -1.30
CA HIS A 122 -7.35 -18.89 -1.82
C HIS A 122 -7.98 -17.55 -1.49
N PHE A 123 -7.17 -16.51 -1.57
CA PHE A 123 -7.67 -15.14 -1.65
C PHE A 123 -8.17 -14.86 -3.05
N GLU A 124 -9.46 -14.58 -3.17
CA GLU A 124 -10.13 -14.23 -4.42
C GLU A 124 -10.48 -12.74 -4.44
N ILE A 125 -10.68 -12.18 -5.62
CA ILE A 125 -11.13 -10.79 -5.80
C ILE A 125 -12.66 -10.76 -5.86
N TYR A 126 -13.22 -9.84 -5.07
CA TYR A 126 -14.65 -9.56 -4.99
C TYR A 126 -14.93 -8.10 -5.32
N GLU A 127 -16.11 -7.84 -5.85
CA GLU A 127 -16.66 -6.50 -6.00
C GLU A 127 -17.96 -6.39 -5.19
N LEU A 128 -18.06 -5.36 -4.34
CA LEU A 128 -19.23 -5.05 -3.52
C LEU A 128 -19.84 -3.74 -4.00
N HIS A 129 -21.11 -3.75 -4.36
CA HIS A 129 -21.85 -2.55 -4.77
C HIS A 129 -22.36 -1.80 -3.52
N LEU A 130 -21.98 -0.54 -3.37
CA LEU A 130 -22.17 0.23 -2.13
C LEU A 130 -23.63 0.59 -1.81
N LEU A 131 -24.50 0.64 -2.83
CA LEU A 131 -25.92 0.97 -2.64
C LEU A 131 -26.76 -0.29 -2.38
N THR A 132 -26.54 -1.38 -3.11
CA THR A 132 -27.34 -2.62 -3.01
C THR A 132 -26.78 -3.60 -1.98
N ASN A 133 -25.51 -3.44 -1.58
CA ASN A 133 -24.71 -4.39 -0.80
C ASN A 133 -24.56 -5.77 -1.47
N GLU A 134 -24.81 -5.86 -2.78
CA GLU A 134 -24.55 -7.07 -3.55
C GLU A 134 -23.06 -7.27 -3.70
N THR A 135 -22.60 -8.50 -3.46
CA THR A 135 -21.22 -8.91 -3.61
C THR A 135 -21.10 -9.96 -4.71
N LYS A 136 -20.17 -9.75 -5.63
CA LYS A 136 -19.84 -10.67 -6.73
C LYS A 136 -18.39 -11.12 -6.58
N MET A 137 -18.14 -12.42 -6.58
CA MET A 137 -16.80 -12.99 -6.75
C MET A 137 -16.40 -12.89 -8.22
N LEU A 138 -15.24 -12.27 -8.49
CA LEU A 138 -14.73 -12.02 -9.84
C LEU A 138 -13.74 -13.09 -10.31
N THR A 139 -13.05 -13.76 -9.38
CA THR A 139 -12.03 -14.78 -9.69
C THR A 139 -12.34 -16.08 -9.00
N ASN A 140 -11.79 -17.18 -9.53
CA ASN A 140 -12.01 -18.52 -8.97
C ASN A 140 -10.80 -19.43 -9.26
N HIS A 141 -10.11 -19.90 -8.22
CA HIS A 141 -8.95 -20.81 -8.29
C HIS A 141 -7.79 -20.30 -9.15
N PHE A 142 -7.52 -18.98 -9.13
CA PHE A 142 -6.41 -18.41 -9.91
C PHE A 142 -5.13 -18.21 -9.06
N GLY A 143 -5.11 -18.63 -7.81
CA GLY A 143 -4.05 -18.42 -6.81
C GLY A 143 -4.46 -17.38 -5.77
N ASP A 144 -3.54 -16.99 -4.90
CA ASP A 144 -3.82 -15.94 -3.91
C ASP A 144 -3.70 -14.56 -4.54
N LEU A 145 -4.79 -13.81 -4.57
CA LEU A 145 -4.91 -12.53 -5.26
C LEU A 145 -5.03 -11.39 -4.27
N ASN A 146 -4.20 -10.37 -4.44
CA ASN A 146 -4.11 -9.25 -3.52
C ASN A 146 -4.03 -7.90 -4.24
N ALA A 147 -4.35 -6.83 -3.51
CA ALA A 147 -4.24 -5.45 -3.96
C ALA A 147 -4.95 -5.15 -5.30
N PRO A 148 -6.24 -5.52 -5.46
CA PRO A 148 -6.98 -5.18 -6.66
C PRO A 148 -7.26 -3.68 -6.73
N GLU A 149 -7.18 -3.10 -7.95
CA GLU A 149 -7.52 -1.71 -8.21
C GLU A 149 -8.16 -1.57 -9.60
N ILE A 150 -9.31 -0.88 -9.67
CA ILE A 150 -10.00 -0.63 -10.94
C ILE A 150 -9.30 0.51 -11.69
N SER A 151 -9.10 0.35 -13.00
CA SER A 151 -8.54 1.37 -13.89
C SER A 151 -9.36 2.67 -13.88
N PRO A 152 -8.76 3.83 -14.18
CA PRO A 152 -9.47 5.12 -14.18
C PRO A 152 -10.68 5.16 -15.12
N ASP A 153 -10.69 4.37 -16.20
CA ASP A 153 -11.83 4.25 -17.13
C ASP A 153 -12.92 3.25 -16.67
N GLY A 154 -12.69 2.59 -15.53
CA GLY A 154 -13.63 1.67 -14.91
C GLY A 154 -13.74 0.28 -15.54
N LYS A 155 -12.86 -0.10 -16.48
CA LYS A 155 -13.04 -1.31 -17.30
C LYS A 155 -12.11 -2.47 -16.94
N THR A 156 -10.96 -2.20 -16.34
CA THR A 156 -9.93 -3.20 -16.10
C THR A 156 -9.55 -3.20 -14.61
N ILE A 157 -9.17 -4.34 -14.07
CA ILE A 157 -8.66 -4.48 -12.71
C ILE A 157 -7.20 -4.92 -12.79
N VAL A 158 -6.30 -4.19 -12.13
CA VAL A 158 -4.92 -4.61 -11.87
C VAL A 158 -4.85 -5.26 -10.50
N PHE A 159 -4.02 -6.29 -10.33
CA PHE A 159 -3.86 -6.98 -9.05
C PHE A 159 -2.54 -7.75 -8.97
N THR A 160 -2.14 -8.12 -7.77
CA THR A 160 -1.01 -9.04 -7.50
C THR A 160 -1.52 -10.47 -7.38
N ARG A 161 -0.83 -11.39 -8.05
CA ARG A 161 -1.06 -12.83 -7.93
C ARG A 161 0.14 -13.50 -7.27
N TYR A 162 -0.11 -14.28 -6.22
CA TYR A 162 0.86 -15.17 -5.59
C TYR A 162 0.58 -16.61 -6.02
N TYR A 163 1.64 -17.32 -6.40
CA TYR A 163 1.60 -18.76 -6.59
C TYR A 163 2.13 -19.45 -5.34
N LEU A 164 1.40 -20.41 -4.81
CA LEU A 164 1.79 -21.17 -3.63
C LEU A 164 3.08 -21.98 -3.83
N ASP A 165 3.34 -22.43 -5.05
CA ASP A 165 4.47 -23.27 -5.43
C ASP A 165 5.75 -22.51 -5.80
N VAL A 166 5.67 -21.25 -6.14
CA VAL A 166 6.80 -20.43 -6.65
C VAL A 166 7.14 -19.24 -5.74
N ALA A 167 6.29 -18.90 -4.79
CA ALA A 167 6.44 -17.78 -3.82
C ALA A 167 6.84 -16.43 -4.48
N LYS A 168 6.52 -16.24 -5.77
CA LYS A 168 6.85 -15.03 -6.52
C LYS A 168 5.58 -14.26 -6.86
N PRO A 169 5.37 -13.08 -6.28
CA PRO A 169 4.27 -12.22 -6.69
C PRO A 169 4.46 -11.73 -8.13
N THR A 170 3.37 -11.67 -8.88
CA THR A 170 3.34 -11.18 -10.26
C THR A 170 2.15 -10.25 -10.44
N THR A 171 2.28 -9.24 -11.32
CA THR A 171 1.22 -8.28 -11.61
C THR A 171 0.40 -8.71 -12.81
N TRP A 172 -0.92 -8.73 -12.64
CA TRP A 172 -1.90 -9.19 -13.60
C TRP A 172 -2.99 -8.16 -13.85
N LEU A 173 -3.64 -8.30 -14.99
CA LEU A 173 -4.82 -7.56 -15.40
C LEU A 173 -5.96 -8.53 -15.71
N MET A 174 -7.19 -8.08 -15.49
CA MET A 174 -8.41 -8.71 -15.98
C MET A 174 -9.42 -7.63 -16.34
N ASP A 175 -10.41 -7.97 -17.16
CA ASP A 175 -11.57 -7.11 -17.35
C ASP A 175 -12.37 -7.03 -16.04
N ARG A 176 -13.12 -5.94 -15.82
CA ARG A 176 -13.88 -5.72 -14.57
C ARG A 176 -14.87 -6.84 -14.24
N ASP A 177 -15.32 -7.58 -15.24
CA ASP A 177 -16.23 -8.72 -15.04
C ASP A 177 -15.55 -10.02 -14.58
N GLY A 178 -14.20 -10.02 -14.50
CA GLY A 178 -13.35 -11.14 -14.10
C GLY A 178 -12.77 -11.95 -15.27
N THR A 179 -13.03 -11.55 -16.51
CA THR A 179 -12.54 -12.24 -17.72
C THR A 179 -11.20 -11.69 -18.23
N ASN A 180 -10.65 -12.28 -19.27
CA ASN A 180 -9.45 -11.82 -20.01
C ASN A 180 -8.22 -11.63 -19.12
N LEU A 181 -7.95 -12.59 -18.24
CA LEU A 181 -6.76 -12.60 -17.36
C LEU A 181 -5.47 -12.58 -18.19
N ARG A 182 -4.59 -11.62 -17.91
CA ARG A 182 -3.28 -11.51 -18.55
C ARG A 182 -2.22 -10.96 -17.61
N GLN A 183 -1.02 -11.50 -17.71
CA GLN A 183 0.14 -11.00 -16.96
C GLN A 183 0.71 -9.75 -17.66
N VAL A 184 1.09 -8.76 -16.86
CA VAL A 184 1.66 -7.49 -17.37
C VAL A 184 3.14 -7.68 -17.71
N VAL A 185 3.91 -8.24 -16.77
CA VAL A 185 5.35 -8.45 -16.88
C VAL A 185 5.74 -9.82 -16.30
N ASP A 186 6.74 -10.47 -16.91
CA ASP A 186 7.27 -11.75 -16.43
C ASP A 186 8.43 -11.51 -15.46
N LEU A 187 8.12 -10.91 -14.31
CA LEU A 187 9.08 -10.65 -13.24
C LEU A 187 8.34 -10.58 -11.90
N VAL A 188 9.12 -10.58 -10.82
CA VAL A 188 8.57 -10.35 -9.47
C VAL A 188 8.01 -8.94 -9.37
N ALA A 189 6.71 -8.81 -9.12
CA ALA A 189 5.99 -7.53 -9.10
C ALA A 189 4.78 -7.60 -8.16
N TRP A 190 4.65 -6.64 -7.26
CA TRP A 190 3.55 -6.60 -6.29
C TRP A 190 3.07 -5.18 -6.00
N ASP A 191 1.89 -5.07 -5.36
CA ASP A 191 1.21 -3.83 -4.98
C ASP A 191 1.08 -2.84 -6.15
N PRO A 192 0.46 -3.25 -7.27
CA PRO A 192 0.29 -2.38 -8.42
C PRO A 192 -0.72 -1.27 -8.16
N THR A 193 -0.54 -0.14 -8.85
CA THR A 193 -1.51 0.96 -8.98
C THR A 193 -1.47 1.54 -10.38
N TRP A 194 -2.55 2.19 -10.80
CA TRP A 194 -2.68 2.78 -12.12
C TRP A 194 -2.01 4.15 -12.24
N SER A 195 -1.51 4.48 -13.43
CA SER A 195 -1.30 5.88 -13.80
C SER A 195 -2.65 6.61 -13.90
N PRO A 196 -2.70 7.93 -13.69
CA PRO A 196 -3.97 8.69 -13.73
C PRO A 196 -4.74 8.59 -15.04
N ASP A 197 -4.03 8.39 -16.16
CA ASP A 197 -4.60 8.22 -17.50
C ASP A 197 -4.89 6.75 -17.86
N GLY A 198 -4.54 5.80 -16.98
CA GLY A 198 -4.73 4.38 -17.21
C GLY A 198 -3.78 3.74 -18.22
N SER A 199 -2.76 4.45 -18.71
CA SER A 199 -1.83 3.95 -19.73
C SER A 199 -0.69 3.10 -19.17
N ALA A 200 -0.37 3.25 -17.88
CA ALA A 200 0.75 2.61 -17.22
C ALA A 200 0.37 2.09 -15.82
N ILE A 201 1.23 1.23 -15.30
CA ILE A 201 1.13 0.60 -13.98
C ILE A 201 2.42 0.90 -13.21
N LEU A 202 2.29 1.41 -11.99
CA LEU A 202 3.33 1.54 -11.00
C LEU A 202 3.27 0.32 -10.08
N PHE A 203 4.40 -0.30 -9.78
CA PHE A 203 4.48 -1.46 -8.89
C PHE A 203 5.83 -1.55 -8.17
N ALA A 204 5.89 -2.32 -7.10
CA ALA A 204 7.13 -2.64 -6.41
C ALA A 204 7.75 -3.93 -6.96
N SER A 205 9.08 -3.99 -7.02
CA SER A 205 9.84 -5.17 -7.44
C SER A 205 11.22 -5.21 -6.78
N ASP A 206 11.71 -6.40 -6.49
CA ASP A 206 13.07 -6.67 -6.00
C ASP A 206 14.02 -7.17 -7.10
N MET A 207 13.67 -7.01 -8.36
CA MET A 207 14.47 -7.46 -9.53
C MET A 207 15.90 -6.93 -9.52
N LYS A 208 16.21 -5.86 -8.78
CA LYS A 208 17.54 -5.27 -8.59
C LYS A 208 18.14 -5.52 -7.20
N GLN A 209 17.80 -6.62 -6.56
CA GLN A 209 18.27 -7.05 -5.22
C GLN A 209 17.66 -6.29 -4.03
N THR A 210 17.21 -5.07 -4.22
CA THR A 210 16.46 -4.29 -3.24
C THR A 210 15.13 -3.90 -3.84
N SER A 211 14.09 -3.85 -3.00
CA SER A 211 12.77 -3.44 -3.44
C SER A 211 12.79 -1.99 -3.91
N GLN A 212 12.33 -1.76 -5.15
CA GLN A 212 12.24 -0.45 -5.78
C GLN A 212 10.91 -0.31 -6.51
N LEU A 213 10.54 0.92 -6.87
CA LEU A 213 9.39 1.19 -7.73
C LEU A 213 9.75 1.12 -9.21
N PHE A 214 8.82 0.56 -9.97
CA PHE A 214 8.90 0.47 -11.42
C PHE A 214 7.60 0.94 -12.05
N ILE A 215 7.72 1.50 -13.24
CA ILE A 215 6.59 1.82 -14.11
C ILE A 215 6.73 0.98 -15.38
N VAL A 216 5.60 0.50 -15.89
CA VAL A 216 5.48 -0.21 -17.15
C VAL A 216 4.19 0.18 -17.85
N ASN A 217 4.16 0.26 -19.15
CA ASN A 217 2.93 0.43 -19.90
C ASN A 217 2.02 -0.80 -19.75
N VAL A 218 0.71 -0.63 -19.90
CA VAL A 218 -0.26 -1.74 -19.76
C VAL A 218 -0.08 -2.87 -20.78
N ASP A 219 0.67 -2.63 -21.86
CA ASP A 219 1.06 -3.62 -22.85
C ASP A 219 2.38 -4.33 -22.52
N GLY A 220 3.01 -4.01 -21.39
CA GLY A 220 4.28 -4.57 -20.94
C GLY A 220 5.54 -3.86 -21.48
N THR A 221 5.39 -2.81 -22.26
CA THR A 221 6.51 -2.01 -22.80
C THR A 221 6.98 -0.92 -21.83
N ASP A 222 8.12 -0.31 -22.12
CA ASP A 222 8.71 0.84 -21.39
C ASP A 222 8.89 0.59 -19.88
N LEU A 223 9.35 -0.61 -19.53
CA LEU A 223 9.67 -0.96 -18.13
C LEU A 223 10.86 -0.13 -17.65
N ARG A 224 10.64 0.69 -16.61
CA ARG A 224 11.69 1.53 -16.04
C ARG A 224 11.56 1.65 -14.53
N GLN A 225 12.69 1.76 -13.83
CA GLN A 225 12.73 2.10 -12.42
C GLN A 225 12.38 3.58 -12.23
N VAL A 226 11.62 3.88 -11.16
CA VAL A 226 11.31 5.23 -10.73
C VAL A 226 11.68 5.39 -9.25
N GLY A 227 12.54 6.38 -8.97
CA GLY A 227 13.07 6.60 -7.63
C GLY A 227 14.14 5.61 -7.20
N ASP A 228 14.72 5.89 -6.03
CA ASP A 228 15.70 5.05 -5.36
C ASP A 228 15.50 5.15 -3.84
N PHE A 229 14.96 4.10 -3.25
CA PHE A 229 14.62 4.06 -1.83
C PHE A 229 15.34 2.91 -1.13
N PRO A 230 16.07 3.15 -0.03
CA PRO A 230 16.87 2.11 0.62
C PRO A 230 16.05 0.96 1.18
N PHE A 231 14.78 1.18 1.54
CA PHE A 231 13.91 0.20 2.19
C PHE A 231 12.46 0.37 1.74
N LEU A 232 12.23 0.38 0.44
CA LEU A 232 10.89 0.44 -0.13
C LEU A 232 10.05 -0.76 0.34
N ARG A 233 8.76 -0.54 0.58
CA ARG A 233 7.87 -1.58 1.10
C ARG A 233 6.80 -2.05 0.12
N GLY A 234 6.47 -1.28 -0.87
CA GLY A 234 5.38 -1.52 -1.82
C GLY A 234 4.26 -0.50 -1.66
N ARG A 235 3.04 -0.85 -1.92
CA ARG A 235 1.80 -0.07 -1.89
C ARG A 235 2.02 1.44 -1.98
N SER A 236 2.06 1.89 -3.21
CA SER A 236 2.24 3.29 -3.59
C SER A 236 0.96 3.79 -4.25
N ASP A 237 0.90 5.08 -4.54
CA ASP A 237 -0.20 5.64 -5.30
C ASP A 237 0.29 6.72 -6.26
N TRP A 238 -0.47 6.98 -7.32
CA TRP A 238 -0.11 7.90 -8.38
C TRP A 238 -1.26 8.88 -8.65
N SER A 239 -1.04 10.14 -8.31
CA SER A 239 -2.10 11.18 -8.35
C SER A 239 -2.38 11.72 -9.74
N SER A 240 -3.58 12.34 -9.90
CA SER A 240 -3.95 13.14 -11.06
C SER A 240 -3.03 14.35 -11.32
N GLN A 241 -2.25 14.76 -10.32
CA GLN A 241 -1.22 15.80 -10.40
C GLN A 241 0.14 15.26 -10.89
N ASN A 242 0.20 14.00 -11.30
CA ASN A 242 1.40 13.31 -11.75
C ASN A 242 2.49 13.16 -10.66
N LEU A 243 2.09 13.14 -9.40
CA LEU A 243 2.93 12.82 -8.25
C LEU A 243 2.76 11.36 -7.86
N ILE A 244 3.85 10.73 -7.44
CA ILE A 244 3.85 9.41 -6.81
C ILE A 244 4.06 9.61 -5.31
N VAL A 245 3.28 8.89 -4.50
CA VAL A 245 3.51 8.76 -3.07
C VAL A 245 3.81 7.31 -2.72
N THR A 246 4.79 7.11 -1.87
CA THR A 246 5.23 5.79 -1.42
C THR A 246 5.68 5.84 0.04
N TYR A 247 6.11 4.70 0.59
CA TYR A 247 6.71 4.67 1.91
C TYR A 247 7.96 3.79 1.95
N SER A 248 8.90 4.21 2.78
CA SER A 248 10.18 3.57 2.95
C SER A 248 10.59 3.57 4.41
N GLY A 249 11.38 2.61 4.83
CA GLY A 249 11.89 2.49 6.18
C GLY A 249 11.83 1.07 6.73
N ILE A 250 12.52 0.85 7.86
CA ILE A 250 12.61 -0.44 8.54
C ILE A 250 11.65 -0.49 9.74
N ARG A 251 11.01 -1.63 9.95
CA ARG A 251 10.14 -1.91 11.12
C ARG A 251 9.20 -0.74 11.44
N TRP A 252 9.45 -0.05 12.57
CA TRP A 252 8.62 1.01 13.13
C TRP A 252 9.08 2.42 12.72
N GLU A 253 10.02 2.54 11.78
CA GLU A 253 10.59 3.81 11.28
C GLU A 253 10.22 4.05 9.82
N ARG A 254 8.98 3.74 9.44
CA ARG A 254 8.48 3.95 8.08
C ARG A 254 7.95 5.37 7.93
N GLU A 255 8.32 5.99 6.81
CA GLU A 255 7.94 7.36 6.49
C GLU A 255 7.39 7.44 5.06
N LEU A 256 6.52 8.42 4.81
CA LEU A 256 6.00 8.68 3.48
C LEU A 256 6.93 9.61 2.71
N TYR A 257 7.04 9.31 1.43
CA TYR A 257 7.80 10.10 0.47
C TYR A 257 6.94 10.42 -0.74
N SER A 258 7.08 11.64 -1.27
CA SER A 258 6.53 12.02 -2.58
C SER A 258 7.65 12.24 -3.58
N MET A 259 7.32 12.08 -4.87
CA MET A 259 8.22 12.37 -5.99
C MET A 259 7.41 12.61 -7.26
N ASN A 260 8.04 13.19 -8.26
CA ASN A 260 7.48 13.26 -9.61
C ASN A 260 7.46 11.85 -10.26
N SER A 261 6.60 11.64 -11.25
CA SER A 261 6.49 10.36 -11.97
C SER A 261 7.74 9.97 -12.80
N ASP A 262 8.68 10.90 -13.00
CA ASP A 262 10.00 10.61 -13.55
C ASP A 262 11.04 10.20 -12.50
N GLY A 263 10.66 10.16 -11.21
CA GLY A 263 11.51 9.83 -10.07
C GLY A 263 12.29 11.00 -9.48
N SER A 264 12.16 12.20 -10.05
CA SER A 264 12.79 13.41 -9.52
C SER A 264 12.02 13.99 -8.33
N GLY A 265 12.64 14.93 -7.60
CA GLY A 265 11.96 15.67 -6.54
C GLY A 265 11.58 14.82 -5.32
N GLN A 266 12.30 13.74 -5.03
CA GLN A 266 12.05 12.89 -3.87
C GLN A 266 12.16 13.69 -2.58
N GLN A 267 11.09 13.67 -1.78
CA GLN A 267 11.06 14.33 -0.48
C GLN A 267 10.22 13.54 0.51
N ARG A 268 10.63 13.54 1.79
CA ARG A 268 9.80 13.03 2.87
C ARG A 268 8.70 14.02 3.19
N ILE A 269 7.47 13.52 3.34
CA ILE A 269 6.27 14.34 3.60
C ILE A 269 5.59 13.99 4.93
N SER A 270 5.76 12.79 5.47
CA SER A 270 5.18 12.46 6.77
C SER A 270 5.96 13.08 7.92
N PRO A 271 5.31 13.42 9.05
CA PRO A 271 5.97 13.70 10.31
C PRO A 271 6.80 12.51 10.79
N ILE A 272 7.94 12.79 11.46
CA ILE A 272 8.81 11.74 11.98
C ILE A 272 8.13 10.97 13.12
N GLY A 273 8.34 9.63 13.14
CA GLY A 273 7.97 8.77 14.26
C GLY A 273 6.58 8.18 14.20
N GLY A 274 5.81 8.47 13.13
CA GLY A 274 4.46 7.93 12.98
C GLY A 274 4.40 6.49 12.47
N ASN A 275 5.52 5.92 12.01
CA ASN A 275 5.52 4.65 11.29
C ASN A 275 4.44 4.63 10.19
N SER A 276 4.47 5.65 9.33
CA SER A 276 3.46 5.92 8.32
C SER A 276 3.61 5.01 7.12
N GLN A 277 2.50 4.48 6.58
CA GLN A 277 2.54 3.48 5.50
C GLN A 277 1.25 3.43 4.68
N GLY A 278 1.34 2.81 3.50
CA GLY A 278 0.21 2.55 2.61
C GLY A 278 -0.54 3.81 2.17
N PRO A 279 0.16 4.82 1.62
CA PRO A 279 -0.48 6.06 1.23
C PRO A 279 -1.42 5.90 0.04
N SER A 280 -2.44 6.78 -0.04
CA SER A 280 -3.34 6.92 -1.18
C SER A 280 -3.75 8.37 -1.37
N PHE A 281 -3.71 8.88 -2.61
CA PHE A 281 -4.14 10.23 -2.94
C PHE A 281 -5.66 10.37 -2.93
N SER A 282 -6.13 11.57 -2.60
CA SER A 282 -7.50 11.98 -2.92
C SER A 282 -7.70 12.08 -4.43
N PRO A 283 -8.94 11.96 -4.95
CA PRO A 283 -9.22 12.05 -6.38
C PRO A 283 -8.73 13.34 -7.05
N ASP A 284 -8.73 14.46 -6.31
CA ASP A 284 -8.20 15.74 -6.78
C ASP A 284 -6.67 15.88 -6.65
N GLY A 285 -6.01 14.88 -6.03
CA GLY A 285 -4.56 14.83 -5.83
C GLY A 285 -4.03 15.84 -4.81
N GLN A 286 -4.88 16.44 -3.97
CA GLN A 286 -4.46 17.47 -3.01
C GLN A 286 -4.22 16.95 -1.60
N TRP A 287 -4.75 15.76 -1.29
CA TRP A 287 -4.65 15.10 0.00
C TRP A 287 -4.08 13.70 -0.13
N ILE A 288 -3.57 13.18 0.97
CA ILE A 288 -3.06 11.82 1.10
C ILE A 288 -3.68 11.19 2.33
N ALA A 289 -4.34 10.03 2.17
CA ALA A 289 -4.71 9.15 3.26
C ALA A 289 -3.60 8.13 3.52
N PHE A 290 -3.37 7.76 4.75
CA PHE A 290 -2.34 6.78 5.11
C PHE A 290 -2.62 6.16 6.48
N THR A 291 -1.99 5.03 6.73
CA THR A 291 -1.98 4.37 8.04
C THR A 291 -0.86 4.93 8.90
N SER A 292 -1.13 5.24 10.16
CA SER A 292 -0.09 5.64 11.11
C SER A 292 -0.36 5.18 12.53
N TYR A 293 0.70 5.18 13.35
CA TYR A 293 0.70 4.72 14.75
C TYR A 293 1.00 5.86 15.73
N PHE A 294 0.90 7.12 15.33
CA PHE A 294 1.32 8.28 16.12
C PHE A 294 0.86 8.25 17.57
N ASP A 295 -0.42 7.95 17.79
CA ASP A 295 -1.06 8.07 19.09
C ASP A 295 -1.15 6.73 19.83
N ARG A 296 -0.76 5.61 19.18
CA ARG A 296 -1.03 4.27 19.68
C ARG A 296 0.15 3.31 19.59
N TYR A 297 1.34 3.83 19.50
CA TYR A 297 2.55 3.03 19.36
C TYR A 297 2.71 1.97 20.47
N GLU A 298 2.41 2.34 21.72
CA GLU A 298 2.56 1.45 22.88
C GLU A 298 1.52 0.33 22.94
N VAL A 299 0.36 0.52 22.30
CA VAL A 299 -0.75 -0.46 22.29
C VAL A 299 -0.89 -1.19 20.96
N HIS A 300 0.07 -0.98 20.03
CA HIS A 300 0.08 -1.56 18.68
C HIS A 300 -1.19 -1.28 17.85
N GLY A 301 -1.92 -0.22 18.19
CA GLY A 301 -3.02 0.29 17.38
C GLY A 301 -2.52 1.08 16.18
N CYS A 302 -3.29 1.12 15.11
CA CYS A 302 -3.05 2.00 13.96
C CYS A 302 -4.36 2.59 13.46
N GLU A 303 -4.29 3.81 12.94
CA GLU A 303 -5.46 4.56 12.49
C GLU A 303 -5.22 5.14 11.11
N ILE A 304 -6.28 5.54 10.45
CA ILE A 304 -6.21 6.29 9.20
C ILE A 304 -6.06 7.77 9.51
N TYR A 305 -5.07 8.36 8.87
CA TYR A 305 -4.80 9.79 8.89
C TYR A 305 -4.91 10.34 7.47
N ILE A 306 -5.20 11.63 7.37
CA ILE A 306 -5.05 12.38 6.13
C ILE A 306 -4.14 13.59 6.38
N MET A 307 -3.48 14.03 5.33
CA MET A 307 -2.72 15.28 5.30
C MET A 307 -2.71 15.85 3.88
N ARG A 308 -2.33 17.10 3.75
CA ARG A 308 -2.06 17.69 2.44
C ARG A 308 -0.80 17.09 1.82
N VAL A 309 -0.72 17.15 0.49
CA VAL A 309 0.44 16.61 -0.27
C VAL A 309 1.77 17.27 0.10
N ASP A 310 1.74 18.46 0.69
CA ASP A 310 2.91 19.15 1.22
C ASP A 310 3.27 18.76 2.67
N GLY A 311 2.52 17.81 3.27
CA GLY A 311 2.71 17.36 4.65
C GLY A 311 2.02 18.21 5.71
N THR A 312 1.27 19.25 5.34
CA THR A 312 0.52 20.10 6.28
C THR A 312 -0.89 19.55 6.55
N ASP A 313 -1.61 20.16 7.50
CA ASP A 313 -3.01 19.86 7.84
C ASP A 313 -3.24 18.37 8.16
N LEU A 314 -2.42 17.82 9.05
CA LEU A 314 -2.53 16.43 9.51
C LEU A 314 -3.79 16.25 10.36
N ARG A 315 -4.65 15.31 9.97
CA ARG A 315 -5.89 14.96 10.67
C ARG A 315 -6.01 13.46 10.85
N ARG A 316 -6.43 13.00 12.03
CA ARG A 316 -6.83 11.59 12.25
C ARG A 316 -8.28 11.41 11.85
N LEU A 317 -8.60 10.39 11.06
CA LEU A 317 -9.96 10.09 10.58
C LEU A 317 -10.63 8.99 11.38
N THR A 318 -9.87 7.97 11.82
CA THR A 318 -10.43 6.86 12.59
C THR A 318 -9.89 6.88 14.02
N ASP A 319 -10.71 6.42 14.98
CA ASP A 319 -10.38 6.37 16.41
C ASP A 319 -11.14 5.21 17.07
N ASN A 320 -10.50 4.04 17.08
CA ASN A 320 -11.07 2.85 17.67
C ASN A 320 -10.02 2.02 18.44
N GLU A 321 -10.40 0.89 19.01
CA GLU A 321 -9.49 0.04 19.81
C GLU A 321 -8.65 -0.91 18.96
N TYR A 322 -8.89 -0.95 17.65
CA TYR A 322 -8.27 -1.89 16.71
C TYR A 322 -7.38 -1.15 15.72
N CYS A 323 -6.86 -1.86 14.73
CA CYS A 323 -6.02 -1.29 13.70
C CYS A 323 -6.85 -1.09 12.41
N ASP A 324 -6.88 0.14 11.92
CA ASP A 324 -7.38 0.53 10.63
C ASP A 324 -6.20 0.81 9.69
N TYR A 325 -6.16 0.16 8.52
CA TYR A 325 -4.98 0.22 7.66
C TYR A 325 -5.31 0.01 6.18
N GLN A 326 -4.30 0.18 5.31
CA GLN A 326 -4.41 0.03 3.87
C GLN A 326 -5.50 0.90 3.23
N PRO A 327 -5.54 2.21 3.47
CA PRO A 327 -6.55 3.07 2.86
C PRO A 327 -6.41 3.10 1.34
N ARG A 328 -7.55 3.28 0.66
CA ARG A 328 -7.66 3.69 -0.75
C ARG A 328 -8.77 4.71 -0.88
N TRP A 329 -8.39 5.88 -1.37
CA TRP A 329 -9.27 7.02 -1.52
C TRP A 329 -9.95 7.01 -2.90
N GLY A 330 -11.26 7.19 -2.94
CA GLY A 330 -12.04 7.33 -4.15
C GLY A 330 -13.08 8.43 -4.03
N PRO A 331 -13.82 8.69 -5.08
CA PRO A 331 -14.82 9.74 -5.15
C PRO A 331 -16.01 9.54 -4.20
#